data_0cc58090bc0b70ec55c0ab3b6e084234
#
_entry.id   0cc58090bc0b70ec55c0ab3b6e084234
#
_cell.length_a   1.000
_cell.length_b   1.000
_cell.length_c   1.000
_cell.angle_alpha   90.00
_cell.angle_beta   90.00
_cell.angle_gamma   90.00
#
_symmetry.space_group_name_H-M   'P 1'
#
loop_
_entity.id
_entity.type
_entity.pdbx_description
1 polymer ?
#
loop_
_entity_poly.entity_id
_entity_poly.type
_entity_poly.pdbx_seq_one_letter_code
_entity_poly.pdbx_strand_id
1 'polypeptide(L)'
;MKVAVKAVPDNTSLDIIDSLETHKTTFINDSFKTLKADDSVINNALKKERSAPIGLFDSGVGGLSVYLHLAQQLPHERYVYYADTLHVPYGNRDSEDIKALTLAAVAWLYQQGCKLIVIACNSASAYALETARRYYPQLLIVGLVPALKPAVLASKTHHVAVLATKATLNGALLNDVITNVAIPHATRVSKYFDPNLVPWVESGMPKDSKTAQDLRLQLQQFSQDGVDQL
;
A
#
# COMPACT_ATOMS: atom_id res chain seq x y z
N MET A 1 15.90 7.07 -16.08
CA MET A 1 14.81 6.76 -15.14
C MET A 1 13.53 7.37 -15.69
N LYS A 2 12.54 6.57 -16.09
CA LYS A 2 11.24 7.09 -16.55
C LYS A 2 10.24 6.82 -15.43
N VAL A 3 9.81 7.88 -14.76
CA VAL A 3 8.66 7.86 -13.85
C VAL A 3 7.48 8.39 -14.67
N ALA A 4 6.49 7.53 -14.93
CA ALA A 4 5.24 7.96 -15.54
C ALA A 4 4.23 8.24 -14.43
N VAL A 5 3.90 9.50 -14.22
CA VAL A 5 2.79 9.92 -13.36
C VAL A 5 1.61 10.19 -14.29
N LYS A 6 0.50 9.49 -14.10
CA LYS A 6 -0.73 9.72 -14.87
C LYS A 6 -1.91 9.81 -13.92
N ALA A 7 -2.68 10.88 -14.04
CA ALA A 7 -4.02 10.98 -13.48
C ALA A 7 -5.01 10.29 -14.43
N VAL A 8 -5.94 9.50 -13.92
CA VAL A 8 -6.96 8.78 -14.72
C VAL A 8 -8.25 9.60 -14.74
N PRO A 9 -8.95 9.69 -15.89
CA PRO A 9 -10.26 10.34 -15.96
C PRO A 9 -11.36 9.51 -15.25
N ASP A 10 -12.37 10.20 -14.79
CA ASP A 10 -13.40 9.84 -13.82
C ASP A 10 -14.37 8.69 -14.17
N ASN A 11 -14.26 7.98 -15.31
CA ASN A 11 -15.34 7.12 -15.80
C ASN A 11 -15.02 5.63 -15.99
N THR A 12 -13.96 5.08 -15.37
CA THR A 12 -13.49 3.73 -15.72
C THR A 12 -13.56 2.66 -14.63
N SER A 13 -14.01 2.98 -13.42
CA SER A 13 -13.93 2.03 -12.29
C SER A 13 -14.96 0.89 -12.34
N LEU A 14 -16.17 1.10 -12.86
CA LEU A 14 -17.21 0.06 -12.95
C LEU A 14 -17.04 -0.84 -14.17
N ASP A 15 -16.68 -0.28 -15.33
CA ASP A 15 -16.48 -1.05 -16.57
C ASP A 15 -15.26 -1.99 -16.52
N ILE A 16 -14.27 -1.69 -15.69
CA ILE A 16 -13.07 -2.54 -15.51
C ILE A 16 -13.42 -3.79 -14.70
N ILE A 17 -14.29 -3.69 -13.70
CA ILE A 17 -14.68 -4.83 -12.86
C ILE A 17 -15.49 -5.84 -13.68
N ASP A 18 -16.43 -5.41 -14.51
CA ASP A 18 -17.23 -6.27 -15.38
C ASP A 18 -16.38 -6.92 -16.48
N SER A 19 -15.38 -6.22 -17.01
CA SER A 19 -14.45 -6.78 -18.01
C SER A 19 -13.51 -7.85 -17.45
N LEU A 20 -13.19 -7.79 -16.13
CA LEU A 20 -12.33 -8.76 -15.46
C LEU A 20 -13.02 -10.12 -15.23
N GLU A 21 -14.35 -10.13 -15.07
CA GLU A 21 -15.09 -11.40 -14.97
C GLU A 21 -15.16 -12.16 -16.29
N THR A 22 -15.23 -11.45 -17.41
CA THR A 22 -15.29 -12.04 -18.75
C THR A 22 -13.94 -12.64 -19.20
N HIS A 23 -12.82 -12.14 -18.73
CA HIS A 23 -11.49 -12.63 -19.11
C HIS A 23 -10.97 -13.81 -18.27
N LYS A 24 -11.62 -14.14 -17.14
CA LYS A 24 -11.24 -15.30 -16.30
C LYS A 24 -11.35 -16.65 -17.01
N THR A 25 -12.19 -16.80 -18.02
CA THR A 25 -12.51 -18.12 -18.59
C THR A 25 -11.61 -18.50 -19.78
N THR A 26 -10.91 -17.57 -20.40
CA THR A 26 -10.19 -17.84 -21.64
C THR A 26 -8.70 -18.12 -21.48
N PHE A 27 -8.07 -17.70 -20.38
CA PHE A 27 -6.61 -17.79 -20.22
C PHE A 27 -6.07 -19.05 -19.53
N ILE A 28 -6.91 -19.90 -18.93
CA ILE A 28 -6.46 -21.04 -18.12
C ILE A 28 -6.33 -22.35 -18.92
N ASN A 29 -6.93 -22.48 -20.09
CA ASN A 29 -7.02 -23.78 -20.76
C ASN A 29 -6.04 -24.06 -21.90
N ASP A 30 -5.28 -23.09 -22.40
CA ASP A 30 -4.44 -23.33 -23.62
C ASP A 30 -2.92 -23.33 -23.39
N SER A 31 -2.42 -23.07 -22.19
CA SER A 31 -0.97 -22.91 -21.97
C SER A 31 -0.23 -24.15 -21.45
N PHE A 32 -0.88 -25.29 -21.22
CA PHE A 32 -0.23 -26.50 -20.70
C PHE A 32 -0.32 -27.74 -21.59
N LYS A 33 -0.41 -27.58 -22.91
CA LYS A 33 -0.19 -28.69 -23.83
C LYS A 33 1.11 -28.50 -24.61
N THR A 34 2.13 -29.20 -24.10
CA THR A 34 3.30 -29.74 -24.86
C THR A 34 3.97 -28.76 -25.85
N LEU A 35 4.71 -27.78 -25.35
CA LEU A 35 5.75 -27.13 -26.14
C LEU A 35 7.10 -27.66 -25.63
N LYS A 36 7.82 -28.39 -26.49
CA LYS A 36 9.29 -28.41 -26.48
C LYS A 36 9.70 -26.99 -26.88
N ALA A 37 9.61 -26.04 -25.97
CA ALA A 37 10.09 -24.69 -26.22
C ALA A 37 11.61 -24.76 -26.30
N ASP A 38 12.17 -24.23 -27.35
CA ASP A 38 13.60 -24.01 -27.53
C ASP A 38 14.11 -23.22 -26.30
N ASP A 39 15.22 -23.64 -25.72
CA ASP A 39 15.82 -22.98 -24.56
C ASP A 39 16.01 -21.48 -24.76
N SER A 40 16.22 -21.04 -26.00
CA SER A 40 16.31 -19.62 -26.36
C SER A 40 15.00 -18.87 -26.12
N VAL A 41 13.85 -19.49 -26.41
CA VAL A 41 12.50 -18.90 -26.20
C VAL A 41 12.20 -18.79 -24.71
N ILE A 42 12.53 -19.85 -23.94
CA ILE A 42 12.38 -19.87 -22.49
C ILE A 42 13.27 -18.78 -21.86
N ASN A 43 14.55 -18.71 -22.24
CA ASN A 43 15.48 -17.72 -21.72
C ASN A 43 15.06 -16.28 -22.06
N ASN A 44 14.52 -16.03 -23.26
CA ASN A 44 14.01 -14.72 -23.64
C ASN A 44 12.75 -14.35 -22.85
N ALA A 45 11.83 -15.28 -22.62
CA ALA A 45 10.65 -15.08 -21.78
C ALA A 45 11.03 -14.75 -20.34
N LEU A 46 11.94 -15.53 -19.74
CA LEU A 46 12.46 -15.29 -18.39
C LEU A 46 13.19 -13.95 -18.29
N LYS A 47 13.97 -13.58 -19.31
CA LYS A 47 14.64 -12.27 -19.36
C LYS A 47 13.64 -11.12 -19.44
N LYS A 48 12.58 -11.26 -20.24
CA LYS A 48 11.50 -10.28 -20.35
C LYS A 48 10.76 -10.14 -19.02
N GLU A 49 10.44 -11.23 -18.34
CA GLU A 49 9.78 -11.23 -17.04
C GLU A 49 10.67 -10.59 -15.97
N ARG A 50 11.96 -10.94 -15.91
CA ARG A 50 12.91 -10.31 -14.98
C ARG A 50 13.08 -8.82 -15.22
N SER A 51 13.03 -8.35 -16.47
CA SER A 51 13.13 -6.94 -16.84
C SER A 51 11.83 -6.15 -16.71
N ALA A 52 10.72 -6.82 -16.39
CA ALA A 52 9.44 -6.15 -16.16
C ALA A 52 9.50 -5.22 -14.93
N PRO A 53 8.76 -4.11 -14.91
CA PRO A 53 8.86 -3.14 -13.82
C PRO A 53 8.20 -3.62 -12.52
N ILE A 54 8.59 -3.02 -11.40
CA ILE A 54 7.88 -3.06 -10.13
C ILE A 54 6.86 -1.91 -10.15
N GLY A 55 5.58 -2.24 -9.93
CA GLY A 55 4.51 -1.25 -9.77
C GLY A 55 4.43 -0.78 -8.32
N LEU A 56 4.26 0.52 -8.11
CA LEU A 56 3.90 1.08 -6.82
C LEU A 56 2.59 1.83 -6.94
N PHE A 57 1.68 1.61 -6.02
CA PHE A 57 0.43 2.34 -5.91
C PHE A 57 0.35 3.07 -4.57
N ASP A 58 -0.02 4.35 -4.62
CA ASP A 58 -0.41 5.13 -3.45
C ASP A 58 -1.59 6.03 -3.78
N SER A 59 -2.41 6.35 -2.77
CA SER A 59 -3.51 7.30 -2.90
C SER A 59 -3.06 8.73 -3.15
N GLY A 60 -1.79 9.05 -2.85
CA GLY A 60 -1.20 10.37 -3.02
C GLY A 60 0.28 10.29 -3.36
N VAL A 61 1.10 10.99 -2.59
CA VAL A 61 2.55 11.06 -2.80
C VAL A 61 3.39 10.45 -1.65
N GLY A 62 2.74 10.01 -0.57
CA GLY A 62 3.42 9.43 0.60
C GLY A 62 4.24 8.18 0.27
N GLY A 63 3.74 7.36 -0.65
CA GLY A 63 4.42 6.16 -1.14
C GLY A 63 5.73 6.43 -1.89
N LEU A 64 6.06 7.69 -2.23
CA LEU A 64 7.37 8.04 -2.77
C LEU A 64 8.50 7.75 -1.78
N SER A 65 8.25 7.81 -0.48
CA SER A 65 9.22 7.40 0.54
C SER A 65 9.58 5.92 0.42
N VAL A 66 8.58 5.07 0.17
CA VAL A 66 8.76 3.63 -0.09
C VAL A 66 9.54 3.42 -1.40
N TYR A 67 9.16 4.14 -2.46
CA TYR A 67 9.85 4.09 -3.74
C TYR A 67 11.34 4.42 -3.59
N LEU A 68 11.69 5.49 -2.87
CA LEU A 68 13.09 5.91 -2.70
C LEU A 68 13.92 4.81 -2.01
N HIS A 69 13.39 4.15 -0.99
CA HIS A 69 14.04 3.04 -0.32
C HIS A 69 14.21 1.82 -1.24
N LEU A 70 13.18 1.47 -2.00
CA LEU A 70 13.26 0.38 -2.96
C LEU A 70 14.28 0.68 -4.06
N ALA A 71 14.29 1.90 -4.61
CA ALA A 71 15.24 2.29 -5.65
C ALA A 71 16.71 2.28 -5.17
N GLN A 72 16.95 2.56 -3.88
CA GLN A 72 18.28 2.42 -3.27
C GLN A 72 18.69 0.96 -3.10
N GLN A 73 17.79 0.10 -2.68
CA GLN A 73 18.06 -1.32 -2.44
C GLN A 73 18.10 -2.15 -3.73
N LEU A 74 17.32 -1.75 -4.73
CA LEU A 74 17.13 -2.44 -6.00
C LEU A 74 17.39 -1.47 -7.17
N PRO A 75 18.64 -0.95 -7.34
CA PRO A 75 18.95 0.14 -8.27
C PRO A 75 18.83 -0.26 -9.76
N HIS A 76 18.82 -1.55 -10.06
CA HIS A 76 18.69 -2.06 -11.42
C HIS A 76 17.26 -2.36 -11.85
N GLU A 77 16.30 -2.24 -10.92
CA GLU A 77 14.89 -2.42 -11.24
C GLU A 77 14.29 -1.17 -11.90
N ARG A 78 13.28 -1.40 -12.72
CA ARG A 78 12.44 -0.34 -13.29
C ARG A 78 11.20 -0.22 -12.45
N TYR A 79 10.69 1.01 -12.33
CA TYR A 79 9.54 1.30 -11.50
C TYR A 79 8.46 2.03 -12.29
N VAL A 80 7.21 1.70 -11.99
CA VAL A 80 6.02 2.43 -12.41
C VAL A 80 5.29 2.87 -11.15
N TYR A 81 5.11 4.17 -10.96
CA TYR A 81 4.40 4.72 -9.81
C TYR A 81 3.04 5.25 -10.24
N TYR A 82 1.99 4.76 -9.59
CA TYR A 82 0.62 5.24 -9.76
C TYR A 82 0.22 6.02 -8.51
N ALA A 83 -0.04 7.32 -8.66
CA ALA A 83 -0.56 8.21 -7.63
C ALA A 83 -2.02 8.56 -7.95
N ASP A 84 -2.95 8.17 -7.09
CA ASP A 84 -4.36 8.52 -7.25
C ASP A 84 -4.68 9.86 -6.59
N THR A 85 -4.07 10.91 -7.11
CA THR A 85 -4.21 12.27 -6.57
C THR A 85 -5.61 12.86 -6.77
N LEU A 86 -6.43 12.25 -7.64
CA LEU A 86 -7.79 12.69 -7.88
C LEU A 86 -8.73 12.34 -6.70
N HIS A 87 -8.50 11.18 -6.07
CA HIS A 87 -9.40 10.65 -5.05
C HIS A 87 -8.84 10.74 -3.61
N VAL A 88 -7.71 11.41 -3.44
CA VAL A 88 -7.12 11.66 -2.10
C VAL A 88 -8.06 12.56 -1.25
N PRO A 89 -8.18 12.36 0.06
CA PRO A 89 -7.50 11.36 0.90
C PRO A 89 -8.31 10.05 1.04
N TYR A 90 -7.69 8.90 0.89
CA TYR A 90 -8.33 7.59 1.08
C TYR A 90 -8.75 7.34 2.54
N GLY A 91 -8.04 7.91 3.48
CA GLY A 91 -8.27 7.68 4.91
C GLY A 91 -9.67 8.05 5.43
N ASN A 92 -10.42 8.86 4.67
CA ASN A 92 -11.77 9.34 5.01
C ASN A 92 -12.88 8.65 4.19
N ARG A 93 -12.51 7.77 3.23
CA ARG A 93 -13.45 7.06 2.37
C ARG A 93 -13.96 5.80 3.05
N ASP A 94 -15.09 5.30 2.59
CA ASP A 94 -15.57 3.99 3.02
C ASP A 94 -14.72 2.84 2.44
N SER A 95 -14.88 1.65 3.02
CA SER A 95 -14.04 0.50 2.67
C SER A 95 -14.28 0.00 1.24
N GLU A 96 -15.49 0.09 0.72
CA GLU A 96 -15.82 -0.40 -0.62
C GLU A 96 -15.27 0.55 -1.70
N ASP A 97 -15.33 1.86 -1.47
CA ASP A 97 -14.73 2.87 -2.33
C ASP A 97 -13.20 2.69 -2.38
N ILE A 98 -12.55 2.53 -1.22
CA ILE A 98 -11.09 2.25 -1.16
C ILE A 98 -10.75 0.97 -1.93
N LYS A 99 -11.54 -0.10 -1.79
CA LYS A 99 -11.32 -1.35 -2.52
C LYS A 99 -11.44 -1.14 -4.03
N ALA A 100 -12.50 -0.49 -4.48
CA ALA A 100 -12.74 -0.26 -5.91
C ALA A 100 -11.61 0.54 -6.55
N LEU A 101 -11.22 1.66 -5.95
CA LEU A 101 -10.12 2.50 -6.42
C LEU A 101 -8.78 1.76 -6.43
N THR A 102 -8.49 0.99 -5.38
CA THR A 102 -7.25 0.22 -5.29
C THR A 102 -7.21 -0.88 -6.33
N LEU A 103 -8.31 -1.61 -6.56
CA LEU A 103 -8.38 -2.65 -7.59
C LEU A 103 -8.20 -2.07 -8.99
N ALA A 104 -8.77 -0.90 -9.28
CA ALA A 104 -8.56 -0.19 -10.55
C ALA A 104 -7.07 0.17 -10.75
N ALA A 105 -6.40 0.67 -9.71
CA ALA A 105 -4.98 0.98 -9.75
C ALA A 105 -4.12 -0.27 -9.96
N VAL A 106 -4.42 -1.37 -9.27
CA VAL A 106 -3.73 -2.67 -9.43
C VAL A 106 -3.94 -3.21 -10.85
N ALA A 107 -5.18 -3.15 -11.38
CA ALA A 107 -5.49 -3.55 -12.75
C ALA A 107 -4.66 -2.76 -13.76
N TRP A 108 -4.57 -1.45 -13.59
CA TRP A 108 -3.78 -0.60 -14.48
C TRP A 108 -2.28 -0.95 -14.41
N LEU A 109 -1.71 -1.11 -13.22
CA LEU A 109 -0.31 -1.50 -13.06
C LEU A 109 -0.02 -2.88 -13.66
N TYR A 110 -0.94 -3.84 -13.51
CA TYR A 110 -0.84 -5.14 -14.16
C TYR A 110 -0.83 -5.03 -15.69
N GLN A 111 -1.70 -4.20 -16.27
CA GLN A 111 -1.72 -3.91 -17.71
C GLN A 111 -0.43 -3.22 -18.20
N GLN A 112 0.27 -2.47 -17.33
CA GLN A 112 1.60 -1.93 -17.64
C GLN A 112 2.70 -3.00 -17.62
N GLY A 113 2.36 -4.25 -17.37
CA GLY A 113 3.29 -5.38 -17.35
C GLY A 113 4.15 -5.42 -16.09
N CYS A 114 3.68 -4.90 -14.98
CA CYS A 114 4.41 -4.97 -13.71
C CYS A 114 4.49 -6.43 -13.22
N LYS A 115 5.70 -6.89 -12.89
CA LYS A 115 5.95 -8.24 -12.36
C LYS A 115 5.60 -8.41 -10.87
N LEU A 116 5.54 -7.30 -10.16
CA LEU A 116 5.23 -7.19 -8.74
C LEU A 116 4.55 -5.84 -8.51
N ILE A 117 3.57 -5.79 -7.61
CA ILE A 117 2.92 -4.55 -7.20
C ILE A 117 3.07 -4.34 -5.70
N VAL A 118 3.51 -3.13 -5.31
CA VAL A 118 3.54 -2.67 -3.93
C VAL A 118 2.39 -1.67 -3.73
N ILE A 119 1.42 -2.03 -2.89
CA ILE A 119 0.40 -1.09 -2.42
C ILE A 119 1.04 -0.26 -1.30
N ALA A 120 1.62 0.88 -1.67
CA ALA A 120 2.38 1.76 -0.79
C ALA A 120 1.50 2.71 0.04
N CYS A 121 0.20 2.44 0.11
CA CYS A 121 -0.81 3.12 0.90
C CYS A 121 -1.30 2.21 2.02
N ASN A 122 -1.14 2.63 3.28
CA ASN A 122 -1.64 1.86 4.43
C ASN A 122 -3.17 1.70 4.40
N SER A 123 -3.91 2.78 4.06
CA SER A 123 -5.38 2.73 3.98
C SER A 123 -5.86 1.77 2.88
N ALA A 124 -5.22 1.79 1.72
CA ALA A 124 -5.52 0.87 0.62
C ALA A 124 -5.16 -0.58 0.99
N SER A 125 -3.99 -0.79 1.60
CA SER A 125 -3.57 -2.12 2.06
C SER A 125 -4.55 -2.71 3.07
N ALA A 126 -5.04 -1.90 4.01
CA ALA A 126 -5.94 -2.33 5.07
C ALA A 126 -7.25 -2.96 4.57
N TYR A 127 -7.75 -2.52 3.41
CA TYR A 127 -9.04 -2.97 2.89
C TYR A 127 -8.98 -3.76 1.59
N ALA A 128 -7.96 -3.54 0.76
CA ALA A 128 -7.93 -4.06 -0.59
C ALA A 128 -6.87 -5.15 -0.85
N LEU A 129 -5.85 -5.30 0.00
CA LEU A 129 -4.71 -6.20 -0.24
C LEU A 129 -5.16 -7.64 -0.53
N GLU A 130 -5.97 -8.22 0.36
CA GLU A 130 -6.42 -9.60 0.22
C GLU A 130 -7.36 -9.78 -0.98
N THR A 131 -8.18 -8.78 -1.27
CA THR A 131 -9.04 -8.79 -2.46
C THR A 131 -8.20 -8.73 -3.72
N ALA A 132 -7.21 -7.86 -3.80
CA ALA A 132 -6.29 -7.77 -4.93
C ALA A 132 -5.54 -9.08 -5.19
N ARG A 133 -5.05 -9.73 -4.13
CA ARG A 133 -4.39 -11.04 -4.21
C ARG A 133 -5.31 -12.13 -4.76
N ARG A 134 -6.59 -12.12 -4.38
CA ARG A 134 -7.58 -13.07 -4.91
C ARG A 134 -7.88 -12.84 -6.39
N TYR A 135 -7.92 -11.58 -6.83
CA TYR A 135 -8.16 -11.26 -8.25
C TYR A 135 -6.95 -11.56 -9.13
N TYR A 136 -5.73 -11.43 -8.59
CA TYR A 136 -4.47 -11.63 -9.31
C TYR A 136 -3.57 -12.65 -8.61
N PRO A 137 -3.99 -13.94 -8.52
CA PRO A 137 -3.26 -14.98 -7.77
C PRO A 137 -1.87 -15.28 -8.36
N GLN A 138 -1.66 -14.96 -9.66
CA GLN A 138 -0.38 -15.10 -10.36
C GLN A 138 0.58 -13.92 -10.13
N LEU A 139 0.10 -12.82 -9.55
CA LEU A 139 0.88 -11.61 -9.33
C LEU A 139 1.28 -11.47 -7.87
N LEU A 140 2.56 -11.20 -7.64
CA LEU A 140 3.01 -10.89 -6.29
C LEU A 140 2.55 -9.48 -5.90
N ILE A 141 1.69 -9.39 -4.88
CA ILE A 141 1.19 -8.12 -4.36
C ILE A 141 1.60 -7.97 -2.90
N VAL A 142 2.37 -6.92 -2.61
CA VAL A 142 2.85 -6.56 -1.28
C VAL A 142 2.06 -5.35 -0.79
N GLY A 143 1.51 -5.42 0.41
CA GLY A 143 0.88 -4.29 1.09
C GLY A 143 1.73 -3.77 2.23
N LEU A 144 1.38 -2.61 2.75
CA LEU A 144 1.99 -2.00 3.94
C LEU A 144 1.10 -2.17 5.17
N VAL A 145 1.76 -2.31 6.30
CA VAL A 145 1.15 -2.31 7.63
C VAL A 145 1.95 -1.33 8.48
N PRO A 146 1.33 -0.56 9.38
CA PRO A 146 2.09 0.24 10.35
C PRO A 146 3.14 -0.59 11.05
N ALA A 147 4.30 0.01 11.35
CA ALA A 147 5.45 -0.65 11.96
C ALA A 147 5.22 -1.04 13.45
N LEU A 148 4.00 -1.48 13.78
CA LEU A 148 3.60 -1.82 15.14
C LEU A 148 4.38 -3.01 15.71
N LYS A 149 4.63 -4.05 14.91
CA LYS A 149 5.39 -5.21 15.39
C LYS A 149 6.79 -4.84 15.89
N PRO A 150 7.65 -4.15 15.12
CA PRO A 150 8.95 -3.71 15.64
C PRO A 150 8.83 -2.75 16.82
N ALA A 151 7.82 -1.87 16.86
CA ALA A 151 7.58 -0.97 17.98
C ALA A 151 7.26 -1.75 19.26
N VAL A 152 6.38 -2.75 19.21
CA VAL A 152 6.07 -3.63 20.36
C VAL A 152 7.32 -4.33 20.87
N LEU A 153 8.14 -4.88 19.97
CA LEU A 153 9.36 -5.61 20.35
C LEU A 153 10.45 -4.69 20.92
N ALA A 154 10.46 -3.41 20.57
CA ALA A 154 11.42 -2.43 21.06
C ALA A 154 10.95 -1.69 22.33
N SER A 155 9.66 -1.74 22.64
CA SER A 155 9.06 -1.04 23.77
C SER A 155 9.58 -1.60 25.11
N LYS A 156 9.98 -0.69 26.00
CA LYS A 156 10.41 -0.99 27.38
C LYS A 156 9.29 -0.76 28.39
N THR A 157 8.37 0.14 28.07
CA THR A 157 7.22 0.48 28.93
C THR A 157 6.01 -0.40 28.65
N HIS A 158 6.06 -1.22 27.60
CA HIS A 158 4.91 -1.96 27.08
C HIS A 158 3.72 -1.06 26.69
N HIS A 159 4.03 0.19 26.26
CA HIS A 159 3.03 1.13 25.78
C HIS A 159 3.52 1.79 24.50
N VAL A 160 2.85 1.51 23.40
CA VAL A 160 3.16 2.05 22.07
C VAL A 160 1.98 2.85 21.54
N ALA A 161 2.23 3.81 20.64
CA ALA A 161 1.16 4.51 19.94
C ALA A 161 1.25 4.30 18.43
N VAL A 162 0.09 4.38 17.75
CA VAL A 162 -0.02 4.35 16.30
C VAL A 162 -0.77 5.60 15.84
N LEU A 163 -0.07 6.47 15.11
CA LEU A 163 -0.65 7.60 14.39
C LEU A 163 -0.98 7.17 12.97
N ALA A 164 -2.24 7.18 12.60
CA ALA A 164 -2.63 6.80 11.26
C ALA A 164 -4.01 7.37 10.87
N THR A 165 -4.39 7.19 9.62
CA THR A 165 -5.73 7.50 9.14
C THR A 165 -6.78 6.61 9.81
N LYS A 166 -8.03 7.07 9.86
CA LYS A 166 -9.14 6.28 10.39
C LYS A 166 -9.26 4.91 9.70
N ALA A 167 -9.09 4.87 8.38
CA ALA A 167 -9.10 3.64 7.60
C ALA A 167 -8.02 2.64 8.07
N THR A 168 -6.79 3.10 8.28
CA THR A 168 -5.69 2.25 8.76
C THR A 168 -5.93 1.77 10.19
N LEU A 169 -6.38 2.65 11.10
CA LEU A 169 -6.60 2.31 12.51
C LEU A 169 -7.72 1.29 12.72
N ASN A 170 -8.70 1.25 11.82
CA ASN A 170 -9.83 0.32 11.85
C ASN A 170 -9.60 -0.92 10.97
N GLY A 171 -8.56 -0.93 10.15
CA GLY A 171 -8.28 -2.01 9.22
C GLY A 171 -7.88 -3.34 9.89
N ALA A 172 -8.21 -4.45 9.23
CA ALA A 172 -7.93 -5.79 9.71
C ALA A 172 -6.43 -6.02 9.96
N LEU A 173 -5.57 -5.56 9.05
CA LEU A 173 -4.12 -5.77 9.14
C LEU A 173 -3.50 -5.22 10.43
N LEU A 174 -3.92 -4.03 10.88
CA LEU A 174 -3.44 -3.48 12.15
C LEU A 174 -3.98 -4.27 13.34
N ASN A 175 -5.27 -4.64 13.29
CA ASN A 175 -5.91 -5.41 14.36
C ASN A 175 -5.29 -6.81 14.48
N ASP A 176 -4.89 -7.45 13.38
CA ASP A 176 -4.17 -8.71 13.37
C ASP A 176 -2.81 -8.60 14.08
N VAL A 177 -2.06 -7.51 13.84
CA VAL A 177 -0.80 -7.26 14.56
C VAL A 177 -1.05 -7.00 16.04
N ILE A 178 -2.10 -6.26 16.39
CA ILE A 178 -2.47 -6.06 17.81
C ILE A 178 -2.76 -7.40 18.48
N THR A 179 -3.61 -8.23 17.86
CA THR A 179 -4.04 -9.51 18.42
C THR A 179 -2.88 -10.52 18.51
N ASN A 180 -2.08 -10.62 17.44
CA ASN A 180 -1.06 -11.66 17.32
C ASN A 180 0.32 -11.27 17.87
N VAL A 181 0.56 -9.96 18.10
CA VAL A 181 1.84 -9.48 18.59
C VAL A 181 1.69 -8.65 19.87
N ALA A 182 0.90 -7.57 19.87
CA ALA A 182 0.87 -6.66 21.02
C ALA A 182 0.27 -7.33 22.27
N ILE A 183 -0.86 -8.03 22.13
CA ILE A 183 -1.51 -8.73 23.24
C ILE A 183 -0.61 -9.81 23.87
N PRO A 184 0.03 -10.73 23.11
CA PRO A 184 0.97 -11.70 23.67
C PRO A 184 2.17 -11.09 24.40
N HIS A 185 2.60 -9.89 24.02
CA HIS A 185 3.69 -9.14 24.68
C HIS A 185 3.18 -8.24 25.81
N ALA A 186 1.91 -8.36 26.22
CA ALA A 186 1.28 -7.50 27.23
C ALA A 186 1.48 -5.99 26.93
N THR A 187 1.53 -5.61 25.66
CA THR A 187 1.78 -4.23 25.21
C THR A 187 0.45 -3.52 24.91
N ARG A 188 0.26 -2.38 25.57
CA ARG A 188 -0.86 -1.48 25.31
C ARG A 188 -0.59 -0.71 24.02
N VAL A 189 -1.64 -0.58 23.16
CA VAL A 189 -1.57 0.16 21.91
C VAL A 189 -2.55 1.33 21.94
N SER A 190 -2.04 2.55 21.95
CA SER A 190 -2.83 3.77 21.81
C SER A 190 -2.99 4.13 20.34
N LYS A 191 -4.24 4.25 19.87
CA LYS A 191 -4.57 4.64 18.49
C LYS A 191 -4.87 6.13 18.46
N TYR A 192 -4.23 6.88 17.56
CA TYR A 192 -4.47 8.30 17.39
C TYR A 192 -4.80 8.65 15.95
N PHE A 193 -5.90 9.37 15.76
CA PHE A 193 -6.36 9.90 14.49
C PHE A 193 -6.57 11.40 14.59
N ASP A 194 -6.00 12.13 13.64
CA ASP A 194 -6.29 13.54 13.42
C ASP A 194 -6.54 13.76 11.91
N PRO A 195 -7.74 14.24 11.51
CA PRO A 195 -8.08 14.45 10.11
C PRO A 195 -7.20 15.51 9.42
N ASN A 196 -6.53 16.37 10.18
CA ASN A 196 -5.68 17.43 9.64
C ASN A 196 -4.25 16.99 9.36
N LEU A 197 -3.78 15.83 9.87
CA LEU A 197 -2.41 15.40 9.70
C LEU A 197 -2.03 15.11 8.25
N VAL A 198 -2.86 14.39 7.50
CA VAL A 198 -2.59 14.08 6.09
C VAL A 198 -2.56 15.36 5.25
N PRO A 199 -3.57 16.24 5.27
CA PRO A 199 -3.50 17.52 4.57
C PRO A 199 -2.30 18.38 4.97
N TRP A 200 -1.93 18.37 6.25
CA TRP A 200 -0.77 19.10 6.75
C TRP A 200 0.56 18.56 6.18
N VAL A 201 0.72 17.23 6.11
CA VAL A 201 1.91 16.60 5.51
C VAL A 201 1.96 16.92 4.02
N GLU A 202 0.87 16.80 3.30
CA GLU A 202 0.79 17.08 1.86
C GLU A 202 1.01 18.57 1.52
N SER A 203 0.70 19.47 2.44
CA SER A 203 0.99 20.90 2.30
C SER A 203 2.43 21.30 2.66
N GLY A 204 3.32 20.33 2.94
CA GLY A 204 4.73 20.58 3.27
C GLY A 204 5.02 20.80 4.75
N MET A 205 4.13 20.39 5.64
CA MET A 205 4.31 20.39 7.11
C MET A 205 4.70 21.77 7.70
N PRO A 206 3.91 22.83 7.49
CA PRO A 206 4.23 24.17 8.01
C PRO A 206 4.33 24.15 9.55
N LYS A 207 5.52 24.47 10.08
CA LYS A 207 5.88 24.28 11.50
C LYS A 207 5.05 25.14 12.47
N ASP A 208 4.56 26.29 12.01
CA ASP A 208 3.83 27.25 12.82
C ASP A 208 2.30 27.09 12.70
N SER A 209 1.84 26.03 12.04
CA SER A 209 0.42 25.72 11.91
C SER A 209 -0.19 25.22 13.22
N LYS A 210 -1.52 25.38 13.34
CA LYS A 210 -2.27 24.79 14.46
C LYS A 210 -2.08 23.28 14.56
N THR A 211 -2.12 22.57 13.44
CA THR A 211 -1.91 21.12 13.38
C THR A 211 -0.55 20.72 13.94
N ALA A 212 0.52 21.47 13.65
CA ALA A 212 1.84 21.21 14.20
C ALA A 212 1.87 21.41 15.74
N GLN A 213 1.15 22.41 16.25
CA GLN A 213 1.04 22.66 17.69
C GLN A 213 0.24 21.56 18.38
N ASP A 214 -0.91 21.19 17.84
CA ASP A 214 -1.77 20.12 18.36
C ASP A 214 -1.03 18.78 18.39
N LEU A 215 -0.27 18.46 17.31
CA LEU A 215 0.57 17.26 17.27
C LEU A 215 1.66 17.27 18.37
N ARG A 216 2.35 18.40 18.60
CA ARG A 216 3.34 18.51 19.66
C ARG A 216 2.74 18.24 21.05
N LEU A 217 1.56 18.80 21.32
CA LEU A 217 0.83 18.56 22.57
C LEU A 217 0.47 17.07 22.73
N GLN A 218 -0.01 16.44 21.64
CA GLN A 218 -0.32 15.02 21.67
C GLN A 218 0.92 14.15 21.92
N LEU A 219 2.06 14.48 21.30
CA LEU A 219 3.32 13.76 21.51
C LEU A 219 3.81 13.92 22.97
N GLN A 220 3.65 15.11 23.57
CA GLN A 220 3.95 15.32 24.98
C GLN A 220 3.05 14.48 25.89
N GLN A 221 1.74 14.42 25.57
CA GLN A 221 0.80 13.58 26.31
C GLN A 221 1.18 12.10 26.23
N PHE A 222 1.53 11.59 25.04
CA PHE A 222 2.02 10.23 24.89
C PHE A 222 3.25 9.94 25.76
N SER A 223 4.21 10.87 25.81
CA SER A 223 5.37 10.72 26.66
C SER A 223 5.00 10.66 28.17
N GLN A 224 4.04 11.50 28.60
CA GLN A 224 3.53 11.49 29.99
C GLN A 224 2.79 10.20 30.32
N ASP A 225 2.07 9.64 29.34
CA ASP A 225 1.33 8.37 29.47
C ASP A 225 2.25 7.14 29.41
N GLY A 226 3.55 7.34 29.24
CA GLY A 226 4.54 6.27 29.17
C GLY A 226 4.67 5.59 27.82
N VAL A 227 4.18 6.21 26.74
CA VAL A 227 4.44 5.72 25.37
C VAL A 227 5.91 5.94 25.06
N ASP A 228 6.62 4.87 24.68
CA ASP A 228 8.05 4.91 24.34
C ASP A 228 8.38 4.55 22.90
N GLN A 229 7.36 4.12 22.13
CA GLN A 229 7.47 3.84 20.70
C GLN A 229 6.25 4.41 19.97
N LEU A 230 6.48 4.97 18.76
CA LEU A 230 5.47 5.61 17.93
C LEU A 230 5.62 5.15 16.48
#